data_5650bdddb7c1f1ba194b9b3c5ff7faca
#
_entry.id   5650bdddb7c1f1ba194b9b3c5ff7faca
#
_cell.length_a   1.000
_cell.length_b   1.000
_cell.length_c   1.000
_cell.angle_alpha   90.00
_cell.angle_beta   90.00
_cell.angle_gamma   90.00
#
_symmetry.space_group_name_H-M   'P 1'
#
loop_
_entity.id
_entity.type
_entity.pdbx_description
1 polymer ?
#
loop_
_entity_poly.entity_id
_entity_poly.type
_entity_poly.pdbx_seq_one_letter_code
_entity_poly.pdbx_strand_id
1 'polypeptide(L)'
;MFNIQQIEAAHSKVKTGADFPNYIKEIQELGVTGFEYFVSNGKKIFFGKDCRVESPDKYEAINISKDVNAHIFKNELLAHQQGKTTFEEFLKMSAETGISYWKVDLDLKTCTYFDLEDREVVKEMLG
;
A
#
# COMPACT_ATOMS: atom_id res chain seq x y z
N MET A 1 0.84 22.50 1.45
CA MET A 1 1.41 21.35 0.73
C MET A 1 2.22 20.47 1.69
N PHE A 2 2.15 19.17 1.51
CA PHE A 2 2.94 18.23 2.30
C PHE A 2 4.22 17.85 1.57
N ASN A 3 5.18 17.28 2.30
CA ASN A 3 6.41 16.73 1.73
C ASN A 3 6.67 15.34 2.30
N ILE A 4 7.67 14.63 1.73
CA ILE A 4 7.93 13.24 2.14
C ILE A 4 8.43 13.16 3.59
N GLN A 5 9.14 14.15 4.08
CA GLN A 5 9.64 14.17 5.46
C GLN A 5 8.49 14.22 6.46
N GLN A 6 7.44 14.97 6.16
CA GLN A 6 6.24 15.03 7.02
C GLN A 6 5.54 13.68 7.07
N ILE A 7 5.43 13.01 5.93
CA ILE A 7 4.78 11.69 5.84
C ILE A 7 5.62 10.64 6.57
N GLU A 8 6.94 10.65 6.40
CA GLU A 8 7.83 9.73 7.09
C GLU A 8 7.82 9.94 8.60
N ALA A 9 7.73 11.19 9.04
CA ALA A 9 7.61 11.50 10.46
C ALA A 9 6.34 10.91 11.05
N ALA A 10 5.22 11.02 10.33
CA ALA A 10 3.96 10.40 10.75
C ALA A 10 4.08 8.88 10.77
N HIS A 11 4.68 8.29 9.75
CA HIS A 11 4.86 6.83 9.66
C HIS A 11 5.76 6.28 10.75
N SER A 12 6.76 7.05 11.19
CA SER A 12 7.68 6.61 12.24
C SER A 12 6.99 6.30 13.57
N LYS A 13 5.78 6.80 13.77
CA LYS A 13 4.98 6.55 14.96
C LYS A 13 4.20 5.24 14.89
N VAL A 14 4.15 4.62 13.71
CA VAL A 14 3.42 3.35 13.50
C VAL A 14 4.30 2.20 13.97
N LYS A 15 3.88 1.52 15.03
CA LYS A 15 4.61 0.38 15.60
C LYS A 15 3.82 -0.91 15.47
N THR A 16 2.49 -0.80 15.44
CA THR A 16 1.59 -1.95 15.29
C THR A 16 0.44 -1.56 14.37
N GLY A 17 -0.34 -2.54 13.95
CA GLY A 17 -1.54 -2.28 13.15
C GLY A 17 -2.54 -1.36 13.84
N ALA A 18 -2.54 -1.30 15.17
CA ALA A 18 -3.42 -0.42 15.93
C ALA A 18 -3.10 1.07 15.70
N ASP A 19 -1.87 1.38 15.30
CA ASP A 19 -1.44 2.77 15.05
C ASP A 19 -1.80 3.24 13.64
N PHE A 20 -2.18 2.34 12.76
CA PHE A 20 -2.43 2.66 11.36
C PHE A 20 -3.57 3.68 11.17
N PRO A 21 -4.73 3.56 11.84
CA PRO A 21 -5.81 4.56 11.70
C PRO A 21 -5.37 5.97 12.07
N ASN A 22 -4.52 6.12 13.11
CA ASN A 22 -3.99 7.43 13.48
C ASN A 22 -3.04 7.98 12.43
N TYR A 23 -2.23 7.11 11.83
CA TYR A 23 -1.34 7.48 10.74
C TYR A 23 -2.15 8.01 9.54
N ILE A 24 -3.20 7.30 9.15
CA ILE A 24 -4.07 7.72 8.03
C ILE A 24 -4.67 9.09 8.32
N LYS A 25 -5.17 9.29 9.53
CA LYS A 25 -5.76 10.57 9.94
C LYS A 25 -4.72 11.69 9.86
N GLU A 26 -3.51 11.43 10.33
CA GLU A 26 -2.43 12.42 10.34
C GLU A 26 -2.04 12.84 8.93
N ILE A 27 -1.89 11.89 7.99
CA ILE A 27 -1.55 12.24 6.61
C ILE A 27 -2.71 12.94 5.88
N GLN A 28 -3.96 12.61 6.23
CA GLN A 28 -5.11 13.36 5.70
C GLN A 28 -5.08 14.82 6.16
N GLU A 29 -4.69 15.07 7.39
CA GLU A 29 -4.55 16.44 7.92
C GLU A 29 -3.45 17.21 7.20
N LEU A 30 -2.44 16.52 6.67
CA LEU A 30 -1.38 17.11 5.86
C LEU A 30 -1.86 17.43 4.43
N GLY A 31 -3.00 16.89 4.01
CA GLY A 31 -3.56 17.12 2.68
C GLY A 31 -3.46 15.94 1.75
N VAL A 32 -3.07 14.76 2.23
CA VAL A 32 -2.99 13.55 1.42
C VAL A 32 -4.39 13.02 1.13
N THR A 33 -4.71 12.81 -0.15
CA THR A 33 -6.01 12.26 -0.58
C THR A 33 -5.90 10.78 -0.95
N GLY A 34 -4.70 10.28 -1.19
CA GLY A 34 -4.47 8.88 -1.52
C GLY A 34 -3.01 8.58 -1.72
N PHE A 35 -2.68 7.30 -1.85
CA PHE A 35 -1.31 6.90 -2.15
C PHE A 35 -1.27 5.56 -2.86
N GLU A 36 -0.13 5.30 -3.52
CA GLU A 36 0.15 4.02 -4.16
C GLU A 36 1.39 3.40 -3.52
N TYR A 37 1.41 2.08 -3.43
CA TYR A 37 2.55 1.31 -2.98
C TYR A 37 2.96 0.32 -4.06
N PHE A 38 4.23 0.36 -4.49
CA PHE A 38 4.74 -0.54 -5.53
C PHE A 38 5.47 -1.71 -4.90
N VAL A 39 4.98 -2.93 -5.17
CA VAL A 39 5.51 -4.15 -4.58
C VAL A 39 6.94 -4.43 -5.02
N SER A 40 7.28 -4.10 -6.27
CA SER A 40 8.59 -4.43 -6.83
C SER A 40 9.76 -3.77 -6.10
N ASN A 41 9.60 -2.56 -5.58
CA ASN A 41 10.71 -1.79 -4.99
C ASN A 41 10.35 -1.03 -3.70
N GLY A 42 9.11 -1.10 -3.27
CA GLY A 42 8.66 -0.41 -2.06
C GLY A 42 8.50 1.09 -2.20
N LYS A 43 8.52 1.60 -3.43
CA LYS A 43 8.30 3.02 -3.69
C LYS A 43 6.85 3.37 -3.39
N LYS A 44 6.64 4.54 -2.79
CA LYS A 44 5.30 5.06 -2.50
C LYS A 44 5.11 6.38 -3.23
N ILE A 45 3.90 6.62 -3.72
CA ILE A 45 3.52 7.88 -4.32
C ILE A 45 2.31 8.42 -3.56
N PHE A 46 2.43 9.61 -2.99
CA PHE A 46 1.36 10.24 -2.22
C PHE A 46 0.75 11.37 -3.04
N PHE A 47 -0.57 11.43 -3.08
CA PHE A 47 -1.32 12.41 -3.84
C PHE A 47 -2.07 13.37 -2.93
N GLY A 48 -2.11 14.64 -3.32
CA GLY A 48 -2.96 15.66 -2.72
C GLY A 48 -3.69 16.41 -3.83
N LYS A 49 -4.46 17.42 -3.48
CA LYS A 49 -5.26 18.17 -4.44
C LYS A 49 -4.40 18.78 -5.55
N ASP A 50 -3.28 19.41 -5.19
CA ASP A 50 -2.37 20.05 -6.14
C ASP A 50 -0.92 19.60 -5.91
N CYS A 51 -0.74 18.38 -5.39
CA CYS A 51 0.57 17.95 -4.92
C CYS A 51 0.74 16.44 -5.17
N ARG A 52 1.96 16.07 -5.55
CA ARG A 52 2.34 14.66 -5.71
C ARG A 52 3.75 14.51 -5.16
N VAL A 53 3.94 13.57 -4.23
CA VAL A 53 5.23 13.33 -3.59
C VAL A 53 5.59 11.86 -3.70
N GLU A 54 6.83 11.58 -4.11
CA GLU A 54 7.31 10.19 -4.25
C GLU A 54 8.39 9.92 -3.21
N SER A 55 8.34 8.72 -2.61
CA SER A 55 9.43 8.24 -1.78
C SER A 55 10.49 7.57 -2.65
N PRO A 56 11.74 7.43 -2.17
CA PRO A 56 12.72 6.63 -2.89
C PRO A 56 12.37 5.14 -2.83
N ASP A 57 13.04 4.34 -3.66
CA ASP A 57 12.94 2.88 -3.59
C ASP A 57 13.41 2.42 -2.22
N LYS A 58 12.71 1.45 -1.64
CA LYS A 58 12.98 0.97 -0.29
C LYS A 58 13.87 -0.27 -0.28
N TYR A 59 13.83 -1.06 -1.35
CA TYR A 59 14.60 -2.30 -1.48
C TYR A 59 14.87 -2.58 -2.96
N GLU A 60 15.78 -3.54 -3.23
CA GLU A 60 16.07 -3.93 -4.60
C GLU A 60 14.84 -4.53 -5.26
N ALA A 61 14.70 -4.28 -6.56
CA ALA A 61 13.53 -4.72 -7.31
C ALA A 61 13.33 -6.24 -7.23
N ILE A 62 12.10 -6.65 -6.93
CA ILE A 62 11.70 -8.06 -6.94
C ILE A 62 10.77 -8.29 -8.13
N ASN A 63 10.80 -9.52 -8.66
CA ASN A 63 9.98 -9.88 -9.80
C ASN A 63 8.52 -10.06 -9.39
N ILE A 64 7.63 -9.48 -10.18
CA ILE A 64 6.19 -9.67 -10.01
C ILE A 64 5.76 -10.75 -11.01
N SER A 65 5.04 -11.76 -10.53
CA SER A 65 4.54 -12.82 -11.40
C SER A 65 3.59 -12.27 -12.47
N LYS A 66 3.72 -12.77 -13.69
CA LYS A 66 2.81 -12.45 -14.77
C LYS A 66 1.48 -13.19 -14.61
N ASP A 67 1.49 -14.28 -13.86
CA ASP A 67 0.30 -15.09 -13.61
C ASP A 67 -0.36 -14.63 -12.32
N VAL A 68 -1.59 -14.14 -12.45
CA VAL A 68 -2.34 -13.62 -11.31
C VAL A 68 -3.13 -14.76 -10.67
N ASN A 69 -2.99 -14.91 -9.35
CA ASN A 69 -3.81 -15.87 -8.59
C ASN A 69 -4.61 -15.10 -7.54
N ALA A 70 -5.76 -14.58 -7.95
CA ALA A 70 -6.61 -13.77 -7.10
C ALA A 70 -7.12 -14.55 -5.87
N HIS A 71 -7.40 -15.83 -6.04
CA HIS A 71 -7.91 -16.66 -4.95
C HIS A 71 -6.89 -16.80 -3.81
N ILE A 72 -5.65 -17.15 -4.16
CA ILE A 72 -4.57 -17.26 -3.15
C ILE A 72 -4.31 -15.88 -2.54
N PHE A 73 -4.26 -14.84 -3.36
CA PHE A 73 -4.01 -13.49 -2.85
C PHE A 73 -5.06 -13.08 -1.82
N LYS A 74 -6.35 -13.31 -2.10
CA LYS A 74 -7.44 -12.96 -1.17
C LYS A 74 -7.31 -13.70 0.15
N ASN A 75 -6.99 -14.98 0.12
CA ASN A 75 -6.83 -15.79 1.33
C ASN A 75 -5.64 -15.31 2.16
N GLU A 76 -4.52 -15.01 1.52
CA GLU A 76 -3.32 -14.54 2.20
C GLU A 76 -3.47 -13.11 2.70
N LEU A 77 -4.20 -12.26 1.98
CA LEU A 77 -4.52 -10.91 2.43
C LEU A 77 -5.31 -10.96 3.74
N LEU A 78 -6.31 -11.84 3.79
CA LEU A 78 -7.09 -12.02 5.01
C LEU A 78 -6.22 -12.49 6.17
N ALA A 79 -5.31 -13.45 5.93
CA ALA A 79 -4.38 -13.93 6.95
C ALA A 79 -3.49 -12.79 7.45
N HIS A 80 -3.00 -11.95 6.55
CA HIS A 80 -2.17 -10.81 6.91
C HIS A 80 -2.97 -9.81 7.78
N GLN A 81 -4.20 -9.54 7.43
CA GLN A 81 -5.09 -8.64 8.19
C GLN A 81 -5.40 -9.20 9.57
N GLN A 82 -5.34 -10.51 9.74
CA GLN A 82 -5.50 -11.18 11.03
C GLN A 82 -4.20 -11.26 11.83
N GLY A 83 -3.13 -10.67 11.33
CA GLY A 83 -1.84 -10.65 12.03
C GLY A 83 -1.02 -11.94 11.92
N LYS A 84 -1.37 -12.83 11.00
CA LYS A 84 -0.70 -14.14 10.86
C LYS A 84 0.59 -14.10 10.06
N THR A 85 0.85 -12.99 9.33
CA THR A 85 2.04 -12.83 8.50
C THR A 85 2.70 -11.49 8.74
N THR A 86 4.01 -11.42 8.49
CA THR A 86 4.75 -10.16 8.54
C THR A 86 4.52 -9.38 7.25
N PHE A 87 4.89 -8.11 7.24
CA PHE A 87 4.78 -7.30 6.04
C PHE A 87 5.70 -7.82 4.92
N GLU A 88 6.90 -8.29 5.27
CA GLU A 88 7.82 -8.89 4.30
C GLU A 88 7.24 -10.13 3.64
N GLU A 89 6.61 -10.99 4.44
CA GLU A 89 5.91 -12.17 3.93
C GLU A 89 4.76 -11.78 3.01
N PHE A 90 4.03 -10.73 3.37
CA PHE A 90 2.93 -10.21 2.57
C PHE A 90 3.42 -9.68 1.22
N LEU A 91 4.53 -8.93 1.20
CA LEU A 91 5.12 -8.42 -0.04
C LEU A 91 5.56 -9.54 -0.97
N LYS A 92 6.22 -10.56 -0.42
CA LYS A 92 6.67 -11.71 -1.20
C LYS A 92 5.49 -12.46 -1.82
N MET A 93 4.47 -12.71 -1.01
CA MET A 93 3.24 -13.36 -1.46
C MET A 93 2.53 -12.54 -2.52
N SER A 94 2.47 -11.22 -2.35
CA SER A 94 1.86 -10.32 -3.32
C SER A 94 2.57 -10.42 -4.67
N ALA A 95 3.89 -10.39 -4.68
CA ALA A 95 4.68 -10.56 -5.90
C ALA A 95 4.44 -11.91 -6.58
N GLU A 96 4.40 -12.99 -5.78
CA GLU A 96 4.20 -14.35 -6.29
C GLU A 96 2.80 -14.56 -6.87
N THR A 97 1.80 -13.84 -6.37
CA THR A 97 0.41 -13.95 -6.85
C THR A 97 0.05 -12.92 -7.91
N GLY A 98 1.04 -12.13 -8.35
CA GLY A 98 0.87 -11.22 -9.49
C GLY A 98 0.42 -9.81 -9.14
N ILE A 99 0.51 -9.41 -7.89
CA ILE A 99 0.14 -8.07 -7.47
C ILE A 99 1.34 -7.13 -7.67
N SER A 100 1.18 -6.13 -8.51
CA SER A 100 2.21 -5.16 -8.85
C SER A 100 2.21 -3.96 -7.89
N TYR A 101 1.03 -3.45 -7.58
CA TYR A 101 0.88 -2.31 -6.68
C TYR A 101 -0.54 -2.27 -6.12
N TRP A 102 -0.71 -1.48 -5.05
CA TRP A 102 -2.05 -1.16 -4.58
C TRP A 102 -2.21 0.35 -4.44
N LYS A 103 -3.45 0.79 -4.56
CA LYS A 103 -3.81 2.20 -4.48
C LYS A 103 -4.84 2.39 -3.38
N VAL A 104 -4.54 3.30 -2.46
CA VAL A 104 -5.44 3.67 -1.38
C VAL A 104 -6.06 5.02 -1.70
N ASP A 105 -7.38 5.07 -1.69
CA ASP A 105 -8.15 6.31 -1.81
C ASP A 105 -8.69 6.65 -0.43
N LEU A 106 -8.17 7.71 0.17
CA LEU A 106 -8.53 8.08 1.53
C LEU A 106 -9.91 8.75 1.62
N ASP A 107 -10.35 9.37 0.54
CA ASP A 107 -11.68 9.99 0.49
C ASP A 107 -12.77 8.93 0.39
N LEU A 108 -12.59 7.95 -0.50
CA LEU A 108 -13.53 6.84 -0.67
C LEU A 108 -13.30 5.72 0.34
N LYS A 109 -12.17 5.73 1.03
CA LYS A 109 -11.74 4.70 1.98
C LYS A 109 -11.69 3.32 1.34
N THR A 110 -11.00 3.24 0.22
CA THR A 110 -10.82 1.99 -0.53
C THR A 110 -9.36 1.66 -0.71
N CYS A 111 -9.06 0.37 -0.83
CA CYS A 111 -7.74 -0.11 -1.25
C CYS A 111 -7.96 -1.08 -2.41
N THR A 112 -7.33 -0.77 -3.55
CA THR A 112 -7.46 -1.56 -4.76
C THR A 112 -6.10 -2.12 -5.14
N TYR A 113 -6.04 -3.42 -5.42
CA TYR A 113 -4.81 -4.15 -5.78
C TYR A 113 -4.81 -4.42 -7.27
N PHE A 114 -3.69 -4.11 -7.93
CA PHE A 114 -3.55 -4.19 -9.38
C PHE A 114 -2.43 -5.15 -9.81
N ASP A 115 -2.60 -5.76 -10.98
CA ASP A 115 -1.56 -6.59 -11.59
C ASP A 115 -0.61 -5.76 -12.47
N LEU A 116 0.32 -6.43 -13.16
CA LEU A 116 1.30 -5.76 -14.03
C LEU A 116 0.66 -5.04 -15.24
N GLU A 117 -0.55 -5.40 -15.60
CA GLU A 117 -1.27 -4.78 -16.73
C GLU A 117 -2.29 -3.74 -16.26
N ASP A 118 -2.17 -3.30 -15.00
CA ASP A 118 -3.06 -2.31 -14.38
C ASP A 118 -4.51 -2.77 -14.29
N ARG A 119 -4.74 -4.09 -14.22
CA ARG A 119 -6.07 -4.64 -14.03
C ARG A 119 -6.35 -4.79 -12.54
N GLU A 120 -7.56 -4.44 -12.15
CA GLU A 120 -8.00 -4.59 -10.76
C GLU A 120 -8.15 -6.07 -10.42
N VAL A 121 -7.46 -6.51 -9.38
CA VAL A 121 -7.53 -7.90 -8.90
C VAL A 121 -8.46 -8.01 -7.71
N VAL A 122 -8.30 -7.13 -6.72
CA VAL A 122 -9.12 -7.09 -5.52
C VAL A 122 -9.35 -5.63 -5.14
N LYS A 123 -10.54 -5.33 -4.67
CA LYS A 123 -10.87 -4.02 -4.10
C LYS A 123 -11.55 -4.25 -2.76
N GLU A 124 -11.11 -3.55 -1.73
CA GLU A 124 -11.71 -3.65 -0.40
C GLU A 124 -11.97 -2.28 0.20
N MET A 125 -12.87 -2.24 1.17
CA MET A 125 -13.13 -1.03 1.93
C MET A 125 -12.18 -1.00 3.12
N LEU A 126 -11.63 0.18 3.40
CA LEU A 126 -10.86 0.40 4.62
C LEU A 126 -11.85 0.56 5.77
N GLY A 127 -11.72 -0.29 6.75
CA GLY A 127 -12.65 -0.46 7.85
C GLY A 127 -13.11 0.77 8.62
#